data_8f5a70cb8be75932c32b42e0d5412d7b
#
_entry.id   8f5a70cb8be75932c32b42e0d5412d7b
#
_cell.length_a   1.000
_cell.length_b   1.000
_cell.length_c   1.000
_cell.angle_alpha   90.00
_cell.angle_beta   90.00
_cell.angle_gamma   90.00
#
_symmetry.space_group_name_H-M   'P 1'
#
loop_
_entity.id
_entity.type
_entity.pdbx_description
1 polymer ?
#
loop_
_entity_poly.entity_id
_entity_poly.type
_entity_poly.pdbx_seq_one_letter_code
_entity_poly.pdbx_strand_id
1 'polypeptide(L)'
;MPVVHPEIIIVGGGVVGLSTALQLAERGVAVTLVDRQQAGREASWAGAGMLPPGNSANAATPEARLRSYSHALWPEFASSLVDKTGIDIGYHVCGAIEVCSDETQYEFQQHVKQWQAEGIRVERMSGRAVRGYVANLDDRFEDAAFLPDFCQVRNPRYLQAMRAACLLRGVEILEHVHTSDIRRKDDRISEIRVGERTLRFDRICFSVGAWSAALLQPLGLSIPVKPVRGQIVQLRLPAPPFRCVIEHGRRYIVPRRDGLILIGSTEEDAGFAKQTTTDGVAGLLDFASSLVPSLALAEVVNSWAGLRPGSPDE
;
A
#
# COMPACT_ATOMS: atom_id res chain seq x y z
N MET A 1 -20.98 16.81 -26.80
CA MET A 1 -19.50 16.84 -26.66
C MET A 1 -18.93 15.82 -27.62
N PRO A 2 -17.83 16.10 -28.35
CA PRO A 2 -17.23 15.09 -29.20
C PRO A 2 -16.82 13.91 -28.31
N VAL A 3 -17.13 12.70 -28.77
CA VAL A 3 -16.66 11.47 -28.11
C VAL A 3 -15.15 11.45 -28.29
N VAL A 4 -14.42 11.84 -27.25
CA VAL A 4 -12.95 11.70 -27.25
C VAL A 4 -12.68 10.20 -27.24
N HIS A 5 -12.06 9.71 -28.31
CA HIS A 5 -11.59 8.33 -28.39
C HIS A 5 -10.33 8.23 -27.52
N PRO A 6 -10.35 7.59 -26.35
CA PRO A 6 -9.17 7.46 -25.54
C PRO A 6 -8.13 6.56 -26.24
N GLU A 7 -6.87 6.95 -26.22
CA GLU A 7 -5.80 6.07 -26.69
C GLU A 7 -5.64 4.87 -25.76
N ILE A 8 -5.81 5.11 -24.44
CA ILE A 8 -5.67 4.06 -23.42
C ILE A 8 -6.83 4.11 -22.43
N ILE A 9 -7.42 2.94 -22.19
CA ILE A 9 -8.32 2.72 -21.07
C ILE A 9 -7.55 1.97 -19.96
N ILE A 10 -7.67 2.48 -18.71
CA ILE A 10 -7.17 1.82 -17.52
C ILE A 10 -8.36 1.35 -16.69
N VAL A 11 -8.47 0.06 -16.47
CA VAL A 11 -9.49 -0.55 -15.62
C VAL A 11 -8.91 -0.82 -14.25
N GLY A 12 -9.46 -0.16 -13.22
CA GLY A 12 -8.98 -0.18 -11.84
C GLY A 12 -8.24 1.10 -11.44
N GLY A 13 -8.85 1.87 -10.54
CA GLY A 13 -8.36 3.14 -10.03
C GLY A 13 -7.59 3.02 -8.71
N GLY A 14 -6.92 1.90 -8.43
CA GLY A 14 -5.98 1.75 -7.34
C GLY A 14 -4.69 2.57 -7.57
N VAL A 15 -3.71 2.47 -6.65
CA VAL A 15 -2.45 3.20 -6.77
C VAL A 15 -1.75 2.93 -8.10
N VAL A 16 -1.76 1.69 -8.58
CA VAL A 16 -1.13 1.32 -9.87
C VAL A 16 -1.84 2.00 -11.03
N GLY A 17 -3.18 1.92 -11.08
CA GLY A 17 -3.96 2.54 -12.16
C GLY A 17 -3.84 4.06 -12.18
N LEU A 18 -3.96 4.72 -11.03
CA LEU A 18 -3.79 6.17 -10.92
C LEU A 18 -2.37 6.62 -11.28
N SER A 19 -1.33 5.88 -10.85
CA SER A 19 0.06 6.20 -11.20
C SER A 19 0.30 6.04 -12.70
N THR A 20 -0.20 4.96 -13.29
CA THR A 20 -0.12 4.73 -14.74
C THR A 20 -0.84 5.82 -15.52
N ALA A 21 -2.07 6.17 -15.10
CA ALA A 21 -2.86 7.22 -15.73
C ALA A 21 -2.14 8.57 -15.70
N LEU A 22 -1.63 8.97 -14.53
CA LEU A 22 -0.90 10.22 -14.36
C LEU A 22 0.34 10.27 -15.25
N GLN A 23 1.15 9.22 -15.23
CA GLN A 23 2.39 9.15 -16.01
C GLN A 23 2.15 9.17 -17.52
N LEU A 24 1.08 8.57 -18.00
CA LEU A 24 0.69 8.60 -19.42
C LEU A 24 0.15 9.98 -19.81
N ALA A 25 -0.74 10.57 -18.98
CA ALA A 25 -1.29 11.90 -19.23
C ALA A 25 -0.20 13.01 -19.20
N GLU A 26 0.79 12.89 -18.34
CA GLU A 26 1.97 13.80 -18.33
C GLU A 26 2.80 13.70 -19.61
N ARG A 27 2.68 12.61 -20.36
CA ARG A 27 3.29 12.42 -21.69
C ARG A 27 2.37 12.77 -22.86
N GLY A 28 1.20 13.35 -22.58
CA GLY A 28 0.25 13.79 -23.58
C GLY A 28 -0.67 12.69 -24.15
N VAL A 29 -0.68 11.50 -23.53
CA VAL A 29 -1.55 10.39 -23.94
C VAL A 29 -2.97 10.62 -23.42
N ALA A 30 -4.00 10.43 -24.27
CA ALA A 30 -5.41 10.53 -23.88
C ALA A 30 -5.81 9.27 -23.09
N VAL A 31 -6.11 9.44 -21.79
CA VAL A 31 -6.39 8.36 -20.85
C VAL A 31 -7.80 8.47 -20.28
N THR A 32 -8.57 7.36 -20.32
CA THR A 32 -9.77 7.17 -19.52
C THR A 32 -9.51 6.08 -18.47
N LEU A 33 -9.71 6.42 -17.19
CA LEU A 33 -9.62 5.49 -16.08
C LEU A 33 -11.03 5.10 -15.62
N VAL A 34 -11.26 3.82 -15.42
CA VAL A 34 -12.57 3.26 -15.03
C VAL A 34 -12.42 2.52 -13.70
N ASP A 35 -13.29 2.82 -12.74
CA ASP A 35 -13.38 2.07 -11.49
C ASP A 35 -14.84 1.78 -11.11
N ARG A 36 -15.09 0.60 -10.55
CA ARG A 36 -16.43 0.19 -10.09
C ARG A 36 -16.90 0.94 -8.85
N GLN A 37 -15.96 1.55 -8.12
CA GLN A 37 -16.19 2.39 -6.94
C GLN A 37 -15.53 3.76 -7.16
N GLN A 38 -15.42 4.55 -6.11
CA GLN A 38 -14.51 5.69 -6.11
C GLN A 38 -13.07 5.19 -6.23
N ALA A 39 -12.29 5.79 -7.11
CA ALA A 39 -10.89 5.45 -7.29
C ALA A 39 -10.10 5.52 -5.96
N GLY A 40 -9.25 4.54 -5.74
CA GLY A 40 -8.41 4.46 -4.56
C GLY A 40 -9.05 3.87 -3.29
N ARG A 41 -10.21 3.22 -3.35
CA ARG A 41 -10.95 2.75 -2.15
C ARG A 41 -10.73 1.29 -1.75
N GLU A 42 -9.92 0.54 -2.47
CA GLU A 42 -9.61 -0.88 -2.18
C GLU A 42 -8.28 -1.06 -1.43
N ALA A 43 -7.49 -2.07 -1.77
CA ALA A 43 -6.23 -2.41 -1.09
C ALA A 43 -5.28 -1.21 -0.92
N SER A 44 -5.22 -0.34 -1.92
CA SER A 44 -4.36 0.85 -1.89
C SER A 44 -4.72 1.83 -0.77
N TRP A 45 -6.01 2.01 -0.49
CA TRP A 45 -6.49 2.83 0.62
C TRP A 45 -6.27 2.15 1.97
N ALA A 46 -6.50 0.84 2.00
CA ALA A 46 -6.46 0.06 3.24
C ALA A 46 -5.05 -0.09 3.82
N GLY A 47 -4.01 0.00 2.99
CA GLY A 47 -2.64 -0.19 3.42
C GLY A 47 -2.13 0.85 4.42
N ALA A 48 -1.11 0.48 5.19
CA ALA A 48 -0.54 1.35 6.21
C ALA A 48 0.43 2.42 5.66
N GLY A 49 0.79 2.38 4.38
CA GLY A 49 1.65 3.38 3.76
C GLY A 49 3.10 3.35 4.21
N MET A 50 3.60 2.20 4.58
CA MET A 50 4.99 1.95 4.89
C MET A 50 5.81 1.92 3.59
N LEU A 51 6.94 2.59 3.60
CA LEU A 51 7.85 2.75 2.47
C LEU A 51 9.26 2.36 2.93
N PRO A 52 9.62 1.06 2.84
CA PRO A 52 10.92 0.59 3.25
C PRO A 52 12.03 1.17 2.36
N PRO A 53 13.24 1.33 2.90
CA PRO A 53 14.38 1.84 2.16
C PRO A 53 14.82 0.89 1.05
N GLY A 54 15.56 1.41 0.08
CA GLY A 54 16.14 0.65 -1.01
C GLY A 54 17.46 1.22 -1.47
N ASN A 55 18.31 0.38 -2.06
CA ASN A 55 19.60 0.76 -2.63
C ASN A 55 19.78 0.08 -3.99
N SER A 56 19.73 0.87 -5.07
CA SER A 56 19.79 0.35 -6.43
C SER A 56 21.14 -0.26 -6.80
N ALA A 57 22.22 0.09 -6.11
CA ALA A 57 23.55 -0.43 -6.41
C ALA A 57 23.67 -1.93 -6.09
N ASN A 58 22.95 -2.41 -5.08
CA ASN A 58 23.08 -3.78 -4.57
C ASN A 58 21.75 -4.58 -4.62
N ALA A 59 20.72 -4.05 -5.26
CA ALA A 59 19.43 -4.70 -5.39
C ALA A 59 19.49 -5.94 -6.30
N ALA A 60 19.58 -7.13 -5.70
CA ALA A 60 19.77 -8.38 -6.42
C ALA A 60 18.46 -8.95 -6.98
N THR A 61 17.35 -8.84 -6.24
CA THR A 61 16.05 -9.38 -6.65
C THR A 61 15.22 -8.37 -7.45
N PRO A 62 14.26 -8.80 -8.27
CA PRO A 62 13.33 -7.90 -8.96
C PRO A 62 12.58 -6.99 -7.98
N GLU A 63 12.12 -7.53 -6.85
CA GLU A 63 11.42 -6.78 -5.80
C GLU A 63 12.35 -5.70 -5.19
N ALA A 64 13.58 -6.05 -4.80
CA ALA A 64 14.56 -5.11 -4.25
C ALA A 64 14.87 -3.99 -5.25
N ARG A 65 14.96 -4.29 -6.54
CA ARG A 65 15.14 -3.28 -7.62
C ARG A 65 13.97 -2.32 -7.68
N LEU A 66 12.74 -2.84 -7.72
CA LEU A 66 11.52 -2.01 -7.77
C LEU A 66 11.40 -1.13 -6.53
N ARG A 67 11.64 -1.70 -5.34
CA ARG A 67 11.65 -0.97 -4.07
C ARG A 67 12.70 0.16 -4.07
N SER A 68 13.89 -0.13 -4.57
CA SER A 68 14.98 0.84 -4.65
C SER A 68 14.66 2.01 -5.59
N TYR A 69 14.10 1.73 -6.77
CA TYR A 69 13.63 2.78 -7.67
C TYR A 69 12.52 3.61 -7.03
N SER A 70 11.55 2.95 -6.41
CA SER A 70 10.46 3.62 -5.72
C SER A 70 10.99 4.53 -4.61
N HIS A 71 11.88 4.01 -3.76
CA HIS A 71 12.47 4.78 -2.65
C HIS A 71 13.18 6.04 -3.14
N ALA A 72 13.97 5.94 -4.20
CA ALA A 72 14.70 7.07 -4.78
C ALA A 72 13.77 8.15 -5.36
N LEU A 73 12.61 7.77 -5.90
CA LEU A 73 11.66 8.70 -6.52
C LEU A 73 10.76 9.42 -5.50
N TRP A 74 10.52 8.84 -4.34
CA TRP A 74 9.53 9.34 -3.39
C TRP A 74 9.74 10.79 -2.95
N PRO A 75 10.95 11.28 -2.61
CA PRO A 75 11.12 12.64 -2.11
C PRO A 75 10.64 13.71 -3.10
N GLU A 76 11.10 13.61 -4.36
CA GLU A 76 10.73 14.54 -5.43
C GLU A 76 9.27 14.39 -5.84
N PHE A 77 8.81 13.14 -5.99
CA PHE A 77 7.44 12.83 -6.35
C PHE A 77 6.44 13.35 -5.30
N ALA A 78 6.71 13.14 -4.02
CA ALA A 78 5.85 13.60 -2.94
C ALA A 78 5.74 15.13 -2.92
N SER A 79 6.87 15.85 -3.05
CA SER A 79 6.88 17.32 -3.14
C SER A 79 6.09 17.81 -4.35
N SER A 80 6.39 17.27 -5.54
CA SER A 80 5.70 17.62 -6.78
C SER A 80 4.19 17.38 -6.72
N LEU A 81 3.77 16.31 -6.05
CA LEU A 81 2.35 15.99 -5.91
C LEU A 81 1.63 16.98 -5.00
N VAL A 82 2.27 17.40 -3.89
CA VAL A 82 1.75 18.45 -2.99
C VAL A 82 1.68 19.78 -3.73
N ASP A 83 2.72 20.16 -4.44
CA ASP A 83 2.77 21.43 -5.20
C ASP A 83 1.67 21.53 -6.26
N LYS A 84 1.40 20.41 -6.95
CA LYS A 84 0.35 20.32 -8.00
C LYS A 84 -1.06 20.34 -7.44
N THR A 85 -1.28 19.73 -6.28
CA THR A 85 -2.64 19.44 -5.77
C THR A 85 -3.02 20.20 -4.52
N GLY A 86 -2.07 20.77 -3.79
CA GLY A 86 -2.28 21.38 -2.48
C GLY A 86 -2.58 20.37 -1.36
N ILE A 87 -2.51 19.06 -1.64
CA ILE A 87 -2.86 18.01 -0.67
C ILE A 87 -1.59 17.45 -0.05
N ASP A 88 -1.41 17.71 1.27
CA ASP A 88 -0.35 17.06 2.05
C ASP A 88 -0.63 15.57 2.20
N ILE A 89 0.22 14.74 1.59
CA ILE A 89 0.11 13.29 1.62
C ILE A 89 0.74 12.65 2.86
N GLY A 90 1.34 13.44 3.74
CA GLY A 90 1.98 12.97 4.96
C GLY A 90 3.26 12.16 4.73
N TYR A 91 3.94 12.36 3.59
CA TYR A 91 5.23 11.72 3.31
C TYR A 91 6.32 12.28 4.24
N HIS A 92 7.05 11.42 4.90
CA HIS A 92 8.25 11.79 5.65
C HIS A 92 9.11 10.57 5.99
N VAL A 93 10.39 10.83 6.24
CA VAL A 93 11.31 9.86 6.83
C VAL A 93 10.97 9.74 8.31
N CYS A 94 10.60 8.53 8.76
CA CYS A 94 10.18 8.27 10.13
C CYS A 94 11.07 7.27 10.86
N GLY A 95 11.88 6.50 10.11
CA GLY A 95 12.57 5.34 10.61
C GLY A 95 11.63 4.17 10.89
N ALA A 96 12.20 2.98 11.00
CA ALA A 96 11.51 1.79 11.48
C ALA A 96 12.39 1.02 12.44
N ILE A 97 11.78 0.37 13.43
CA ILE A 97 12.46 -0.54 14.36
C ILE A 97 11.80 -1.91 14.20
N GLU A 98 12.55 -2.88 13.76
CA GLU A 98 12.18 -4.28 13.85
C GLU A 98 12.65 -4.82 15.20
N VAL A 99 11.70 -5.22 16.05
CA VAL A 99 11.99 -5.84 17.35
C VAL A 99 11.97 -7.35 17.24
N CYS A 100 12.81 -8.00 18.02
CA CYS A 100 13.02 -9.43 18.00
C CYS A 100 12.56 -10.08 19.30
N SER A 101 11.87 -11.22 19.17
CA SER A 101 11.61 -12.18 20.26
C SER A 101 12.26 -13.53 19.92
N ASP A 102 12.32 -14.45 20.87
CA ASP A 102 12.86 -15.79 20.64
C ASP A 102 12.16 -16.48 19.45
N GLU A 103 10.85 -16.29 19.31
CA GLU A 103 10.05 -16.89 18.24
C GLU A 103 10.39 -16.34 16.85
N THR A 104 10.80 -15.08 16.75
CA THR A 104 11.09 -14.38 15.49
C THR A 104 12.61 -14.25 15.21
N GLN A 105 13.46 -14.80 16.07
CA GLN A 105 14.92 -14.64 16.01
C GLN A 105 15.53 -15.04 14.65
N TYR A 106 15.10 -16.15 14.09
CA TYR A 106 15.62 -16.61 12.80
C TYR A 106 15.26 -15.65 11.67
N GLU A 107 13.99 -15.28 11.54
CA GLU A 107 13.50 -14.37 10.50
C GLU A 107 14.17 -13.00 10.62
N PHE A 108 14.22 -12.46 11.83
CA PHE A 108 14.90 -11.21 12.14
C PHE A 108 16.36 -11.20 11.67
N GLN A 109 17.12 -12.27 11.96
CA GLN A 109 18.53 -12.38 11.52
C GLN A 109 18.63 -12.42 9.98
N GLN A 110 17.68 -13.07 9.29
CA GLN A 110 17.66 -13.11 7.82
C GLN A 110 17.36 -11.70 7.26
N HIS A 111 16.39 -10.99 7.83
CA HIS A 111 16.06 -9.62 7.41
C HIS A 111 17.25 -8.68 7.58
N VAL A 112 17.91 -8.70 8.72
CA VAL A 112 19.12 -7.88 8.96
C VAL A 112 20.22 -8.19 7.94
N LYS A 113 20.49 -9.47 7.68
CA LYS A 113 21.48 -9.88 6.67
C LYS A 113 21.10 -9.40 5.27
N GLN A 114 19.81 -9.50 4.92
CA GLN A 114 19.32 -9.04 3.63
C GLN A 114 19.51 -7.53 3.48
N TRP A 115 19.07 -6.72 4.47
CA TRP A 115 19.27 -5.27 4.47
C TRP A 115 20.73 -4.88 4.32
N GLN A 116 21.62 -5.55 5.06
CA GLN A 116 23.07 -5.33 4.96
C GLN A 116 23.65 -5.70 3.60
N ALA A 117 23.23 -6.83 3.03
CA ALA A 117 23.67 -7.27 1.70
C ALA A 117 23.22 -6.30 0.59
N GLU A 118 22.06 -5.70 0.75
CA GLU A 118 21.55 -4.64 -0.14
C GLU A 118 22.24 -3.27 0.10
N GLY A 119 23.12 -3.16 1.11
CA GLY A 119 23.78 -1.91 1.47
C GLY A 119 22.83 -0.87 2.06
N ILE A 120 21.74 -1.33 2.67
CA ILE A 120 20.79 -0.48 3.40
C ILE A 120 21.34 -0.23 4.80
N ARG A 121 21.21 1.00 5.28
CA ARG A 121 21.64 1.36 6.63
C ARG A 121 20.76 0.67 7.66
N VAL A 122 21.39 -0.21 8.45
CA VAL A 122 20.76 -0.97 9.53
C VAL A 122 21.61 -0.85 10.78
N GLU A 123 21.04 -0.38 11.86
CA GLU A 123 21.70 -0.21 13.15
C GLU A 123 21.17 -1.25 14.14
N ARG A 124 22.02 -2.20 14.54
CA ARG A 124 21.66 -3.18 15.59
C ARG A 124 21.58 -2.46 16.93
N MET A 125 20.53 -2.74 17.69
CA MET A 125 20.26 -2.06 18.96
C MET A 125 19.97 -3.08 20.06
N SER A 126 20.47 -2.83 21.26
CA SER A 126 20.02 -3.55 22.46
C SER A 126 18.66 -3.04 22.91
N GLY A 127 17.90 -3.83 23.65
CA GLY A 127 16.60 -3.44 24.17
C GLY A 127 16.63 -2.12 24.98
N ARG A 128 17.73 -1.85 25.72
CA ARG A 128 17.89 -0.58 26.42
C ARG A 128 17.96 0.62 25.47
N ALA A 129 18.66 0.49 24.35
CA ALA A 129 18.77 1.55 23.34
C ALA A 129 17.44 1.76 22.61
N VAL A 130 16.72 0.68 22.31
CA VAL A 130 15.39 0.72 21.66
C VAL A 130 14.38 1.49 22.51
N ARG A 131 14.42 1.36 23.84
CA ARG A 131 13.53 2.10 24.76
C ARG A 131 13.71 3.62 24.69
N GLY A 132 14.84 4.10 24.16
CA GLY A 132 15.02 5.52 23.83
C GLY A 132 14.17 5.99 22.63
N TYR A 133 13.80 5.07 21.75
CA TYR A 133 12.94 5.34 20.58
C TYR A 133 11.47 4.96 20.84
N VAL A 134 11.25 3.88 21.59
CA VAL A 134 9.93 3.34 21.91
C VAL A 134 9.82 3.26 23.43
N ALA A 135 9.33 4.33 24.04
CA ALA A 135 9.10 4.35 25.47
C ALA A 135 8.04 3.29 25.85
N ASN A 136 8.28 2.59 26.95
CA ASN A 136 7.42 1.48 27.42
C ASN A 136 7.35 0.28 26.48
N LEU A 137 8.37 0.05 25.63
CA LEU A 137 8.51 -1.24 24.96
C LEU A 137 8.67 -2.34 26.03
N ASP A 138 7.96 -3.44 25.83
CA ASP A 138 8.01 -4.60 26.73
C ASP A 138 9.45 -5.13 26.88
N ASP A 139 9.82 -5.53 28.10
CA ASP A 139 11.18 -5.90 28.45
C ASP A 139 11.69 -7.18 27.79
N ARG A 140 10.79 -8.03 27.29
CA ARG A 140 11.16 -9.25 26.54
C ARG A 140 11.85 -8.98 25.20
N PHE A 141 11.72 -7.75 24.64
CA PHE A 141 12.39 -7.39 23.40
C PHE A 141 13.76 -6.80 23.69
N GLU A 142 14.78 -7.68 23.69
CA GLU A 142 16.16 -7.32 24.01
C GLU A 142 17.06 -7.05 22.80
N ASP A 143 16.62 -7.45 21.61
CA ASP A 143 17.34 -7.25 20.34
C ASP A 143 16.44 -6.56 19.32
N ALA A 144 17.00 -5.63 18.57
CA ALA A 144 16.29 -4.90 17.53
C ALA A 144 17.22 -4.39 16.43
N ALA A 145 16.62 -4.01 15.30
CA ALA A 145 17.31 -3.36 14.21
C ALA A 145 16.57 -2.05 13.84
N PHE A 146 17.29 -0.95 13.74
CA PHE A 146 16.78 0.33 13.31
C PHE A 146 17.14 0.62 11.85
N LEU A 147 16.15 0.95 11.04
CA LEU A 147 16.26 1.37 9.65
C LEU A 147 15.95 2.86 9.56
N PRO A 148 16.95 3.75 9.64
CA PRO A 148 16.73 5.19 9.75
C PRO A 148 16.10 5.82 8.51
N ASP A 149 16.29 5.23 7.33
CA ASP A 149 15.82 5.75 6.04
C ASP A 149 14.39 5.27 5.68
N PHE A 150 13.72 4.59 6.61
CA PHE A 150 12.35 4.16 6.42
C PHE A 150 11.39 5.35 6.35
N CYS A 151 10.51 5.33 5.36
CA CYS A 151 9.55 6.42 5.14
C CYS A 151 8.11 5.93 5.34
N GLN A 152 7.19 6.87 5.43
CA GLN A 152 5.77 6.57 5.40
C GLN A 152 4.99 7.62 4.60
N VAL A 153 3.82 7.23 4.13
CA VAL A 153 2.84 8.09 3.47
C VAL A 153 1.45 7.80 4.03
N ARG A 154 0.54 8.76 3.97
CA ARG A 154 -0.85 8.56 4.37
C ARG A 154 -1.69 8.17 3.17
N ASN A 155 -1.90 6.87 2.97
CA ASN A 155 -2.56 6.31 1.79
C ASN A 155 -3.85 7.02 1.36
N PRO A 156 -4.84 7.29 2.26
CA PRO A 156 -6.05 8.00 1.84
C PRO A 156 -5.79 9.37 1.23
N ARG A 157 -4.87 10.15 1.80
CA ARG A 157 -4.49 11.48 1.28
C ARG A 157 -3.68 11.38 0.00
N TYR A 158 -2.77 10.40 -0.06
CA TYR A 158 -1.97 10.12 -1.25
C TYR A 158 -2.87 9.79 -2.45
N LEU A 159 -3.85 8.92 -2.28
CA LEU A 159 -4.78 8.56 -3.34
C LEU A 159 -5.70 9.72 -3.76
N GLN A 160 -6.11 10.57 -2.82
CA GLN A 160 -6.81 11.82 -3.12
C GLN A 160 -5.96 12.75 -3.99
N ALA A 161 -4.69 12.93 -3.63
CA ALA A 161 -3.75 13.75 -4.40
C ALA A 161 -3.49 13.16 -5.79
N MET A 162 -3.30 11.85 -5.90
CA MET A 162 -3.14 11.16 -7.18
C MET A 162 -4.35 11.35 -8.09
N ARG A 163 -5.55 11.17 -7.54
CA ARG A 163 -6.80 11.40 -8.27
C ARG A 163 -6.92 12.85 -8.74
N ALA A 164 -6.62 13.82 -7.87
CA ALA A 164 -6.63 15.23 -8.22
C ALA A 164 -5.62 15.55 -9.32
N ALA A 165 -4.40 15.02 -9.22
CA ALA A 165 -3.37 15.21 -10.24
C ALA A 165 -3.77 14.62 -11.61
N CYS A 166 -4.41 13.45 -11.63
CA CYS A 166 -4.96 12.86 -12.85
C CYS A 166 -6.00 13.80 -13.51
N LEU A 167 -6.95 14.32 -12.72
CA LEU A 167 -7.97 15.24 -13.22
C LEU A 167 -7.37 16.54 -13.78
N LEU A 168 -6.37 17.11 -13.08
CA LEU A 168 -5.65 18.30 -13.53
C LEU A 168 -4.89 18.08 -14.85
N ARG A 169 -4.50 16.83 -15.13
CA ARG A 169 -3.86 16.43 -16.40
C ARG A 169 -4.84 15.97 -17.48
N GLY A 170 -6.14 16.14 -17.26
CA GLY A 170 -7.17 15.82 -18.25
C GLY A 170 -7.53 14.32 -18.35
N VAL A 171 -7.13 13.50 -17.39
CA VAL A 171 -7.59 12.10 -17.32
C VAL A 171 -9.11 12.08 -17.08
N GLU A 172 -9.87 11.42 -17.94
CA GLU A 172 -11.28 11.14 -17.68
C GLU A 172 -11.36 10.01 -16.67
N ILE A 173 -11.98 10.25 -15.50
CA ILE A 173 -12.16 9.24 -14.46
C ILE A 173 -13.65 8.89 -14.36
N LEU A 174 -13.97 7.65 -14.73
CA LEU A 174 -15.33 7.09 -14.66
C LEU A 174 -15.42 6.21 -13.41
N GLU A 175 -16.07 6.73 -12.39
CA GLU A 175 -16.24 6.07 -11.09
C GLU A 175 -17.66 5.49 -10.97
N HIS A 176 -17.82 4.50 -10.06
CA HIS A 176 -19.09 3.81 -9.79
C HIS A 176 -19.69 3.11 -11.02
N VAL A 177 -18.84 2.66 -11.93
CA VAL A 177 -19.24 1.98 -13.16
C VAL A 177 -18.56 0.62 -13.30
N HIS A 178 -19.37 -0.40 -13.55
CA HIS A 178 -18.87 -1.74 -13.81
C HIS A 178 -18.39 -1.88 -15.24
N THR A 179 -17.24 -2.54 -15.39
CA THR A 179 -16.76 -2.98 -16.70
C THR A 179 -17.36 -4.35 -16.99
N SER A 180 -18.07 -4.45 -18.10
CA SER A 180 -18.66 -5.70 -18.60
C SER A 180 -18.43 -5.82 -20.11
N ASP A 181 -18.77 -6.98 -20.66
CA ASP A 181 -18.75 -7.21 -22.11
C ASP A 181 -17.44 -6.76 -22.77
N ILE A 182 -16.33 -7.29 -22.25
CA ILE A 182 -15.02 -7.08 -22.86
C ILE A 182 -14.99 -7.86 -24.18
N ARG A 183 -15.01 -7.14 -25.29
CA ARG A 183 -15.07 -7.77 -26.63
C ARG A 183 -13.68 -7.93 -27.21
N ARG A 184 -13.39 -9.17 -27.53
CA ARG A 184 -12.22 -9.55 -28.31
C ARG A 184 -12.62 -9.72 -29.76
N LYS A 185 -11.91 -9.04 -30.64
CA LYS A 185 -11.98 -9.24 -32.09
C LYS A 185 -10.60 -9.64 -32.56
N ASP A 186 -10.53 -10.80 -33.20
CA ASP A 186 -9.25 -11.44 -33.52
C ASP A 186 -8.43 -11.64 -32.23
N ASP A 187 -7.17 -11.27 -32.19
CA ASP A 187 -6.33 -11.35 -30.99
C ASP A 187 -6.25 -10.05 -30.18
N ARG A 188 -7.18 -9.11 -30.39
CA ARG A 188 -7.17 -7.80 -29.73
C ARG A 188 -8.48 -7.53 -28.99
N ILE A 189 -8.36 -6.93 -27.81
CA ILE A 189 -9.51 -6.31 -27.14
C ILE A 189 -9.69 -4.93 -27.76
N SER A 190 -10.85 -4.67 -28.36
CA SER A 190 -11.11 -3.45 -29.13
C SER A 190 -12.18 -2.56 -28.51
N GLU A 191 -13.03 -3.13 -27.66
CA GLU A 191 -14.08 -2.38 -26.98
C GLU A 191 -14.43 -3.02 -25.63
N ILE A 192 -14.86 -2.18 -24.71
CA ILE A 192 -15.43 -2.59 -23.42
C ILE A 192 -16.73 -1.85 -23.17
N ARG A 193 -17.65 -2.50 -22.47
CA ARG A 193 -18.84 -1.84 -21.93
C ARG A 193 -18.57 -1.32 -20.53
N VAL A 194 -18.90 -0.04 -20.32
CA VAL A 194 -18.73 0.67 -19.06
C VAL A 194 -20.07 1.30 -18.71
N GLY A 195 -20.82 0.65 -17.83
CA GLY A 195 -22.24 0.98 -17.62
C GLY A 195 -23.04 0.83 -18.90
N GLU A 196 -23.68 1.90 -19.36
CA GLU A 196 -24.44 1.93 -20.63
C GLU A 196 -23.61 2.36 -21.86
N ARG A 197 -22.37 2.78 -21.65
CA ARG A 197 -21.47 3.26 -22.71
C ARG A 197 -20.60 2.12 -23.24
N THR A 198 -20.40 2.06 -24.54
CA THR A 198 -19.36 1.25 -25.17
C THR A 198 -18.19 2.15 -25.52
N LEU A 199 -17.02 1.83 -24.96
CA LEU A 199 -15.79 2.57 -25.20
C LEU A 199 -14.89 1.79 -26.15
N ARG A 200 -14.38 2.47 -27.17
CA ARG A 200 -13.36 1.98 -28.10
C ARG A 200 -12.04 2.66 -27.77
N PHE A 201 -10.93 1.98 -28.00
CA PHE A 201 -9.61 2.43 -27.60
C PHE A 201 -8.53 1.70 -28.41
N ASP A 202 -7.31 2.21 -28.35
CA ASP A 202 -6.16 1.55 -28.98
C ASP A 202 -5.54 0.51 -28.06
N ARG A 203 -5.51 0.79 -26.75
CA ARG A 203 -4.90 -0.06 -25.73
C ARG A 203 -5.72 -0.10 -24.45
N ILE A 204 -5.59 -1.20 -23.71
CA ILE A 204 -6.22 -1.38 -22.41
C ILE A 204 -5.18 -1.85 -21.38
N CYS A 205 -5.26 -1.31 -20.19
CA CYS A 205 -4.47 -1.72 -19.03
C CYS A 205 -5.40 -2.19 -17.92
N PHE A 206 -5.17 -3.39 -17.40
CA PHE A 206 -5.91 -3.92 -16.27
C PHE A 206 -5.07 -3.80 -14.99
N SER A 207 -5.54 -2.98 -14.05
CA SER A 207 -4.93 -2.74 -12.73
C SER A 207 -5.93 -3.01 -11.59
N VAL A 208 -6.69 -4.10 -11.74
CA VAL A 208 -7.86 -4.43 -10.92
C VAL A 208 -7.53 -5.23 -9.64
N GLY A 209 -6.24 -5.30 -9.27
CA GLY A 209 -5.79 -5.90 -8.00
C GLY A 209 -6.29 -7.33 -7.81
N ALA A 210 -6.89 -7.62 -6.66
CA ALA A 210 -7.37 -8.96 -6.30
C ALA A 210 -8.45 -9.53 -7.24
N TRP A 211 -9.07 -8.70 -8.08
CA TRP A 211 -10.09 -9.11 -9.06
C TRP A 211 -9.52 -9.48 -10.43
N SER A 212 -8.17 -9.44 -10.60
CA SER A 212 -7.51 -9.70 -11.90
C SER A 212 -7.85 -11.07 -12.46
N ALA A 213 -7.79 -12.13 -11.66
CA ALA A 213 -8.12 -13.47 -12.10
C ALA A 213 -9.58 -13.57 -12.59
N ALA A 214 -10.53 -13.06 -11.80
CA ALA A 214 -11.96 -13.14 -12.12
C ALA A 214 -12.33 -12.33 -13.38
N LEU A 215 -11.70 -11.16 -13.58
CA LEU A 215 -11.98 -10.31 -14.73
C LEU A 215 -11.37 -10.85 -16.03
N LEU A 216 -10.20 -11.49 -15.95
CA LEU A 216 -9.45 -11.89 -17.14
C LEU A 216 -9.67 -13.34 -17.56
N GLN A 217 -10.19 -14.19 -16.66
CA GLN A 217 -10.54 -15.57 -16.96
C GLN A 217 -11.50 -15.72 -18.16
N PRO A 218 -12.59 -14.92 -18.30
CA PRO A 218 -13.47 -15.00 -19.46
C PRO A 218 -12.79 -14.68 -20.79
N LEU A 219 -11.63 -14.01 -20.76
CA LEU A 219 -10.82 -13.70 -21.94
C LEU A 219 -9.80 -14.81 -22.28
N GLY A 220 -9.84 -15.93 -21.56
CA GLY A 220 -8.89 -17.02 -21.72
C GLY A 220 -7.51 -16.78 -21.06
N LEU A 221 -7.41 -15.74 -20.20
CA LEU A 221 -6.18 -15.41 -19.49
C LEU A 221 -6.26 -15.94 -18.05
N SER A 222 -5.37 -16.84 -17.70
CA SER A 222 -5.23 -17.36 -16.34
C SER A 222 -4.10 -16.62 -15.62
N ILE A 223 -4.47 -15.83 -14.61
CA ILE A 223 -3.53 -15.12 -13.75
C ILE A 223 -3.68 -15.67 -12.33
N PRO A 224 -2.60 -16.18 -11.72
CA PRO A 224 -2.67 -16.83 -10.41
C PRO A 224 -2.70 -15.80 -9.26
N VAL A 225 -3.67 -14.89 -9.31
CA VAL A 225 -3.89 -13.88 -8.25
C VAL A 225 -5.13 -14.22 -7.49
N LYS A 226 -5.03 -14.24 -6.14
CA LYS A 226 -6.15 -14.43 -5.22
C LYS A 226 -6.27 -13.28 -4.21
N PRO A 227 -7.47 -13.02 -3.69
CA PRO A 227 -7.64 -12.04 -2.61
C PRO A 227 -7.03 -12.59 -1.30
N VAL A 228 -6.20 -11.77 -0.65
CA VAL A 228 -5.70 -12.01 0.70
C VAL A 228 -6.19 -10.88 1.59
N ARG A 229 -7.08 -11.21 2.55
CA ARG A 229 -7.63 -10.22 3.47
C ARG A 229 -6.58 -9.79 4.50
N GLY A 230 -6.41 -8.48 4.65
CA GLY A 230 -5.64 -7.89 5.74
C GLY A 230 -6.50 -6.91 6.52
N GLN A 231 -6.65 -7.14 7.83
CA GLN A 231 -7.35 -6.24 8.73
C GLN A 231 -6.38 -5.27 9.38
N ILE A 232 -6.85 -4.06 9.64
CA ILE A 232 -6.13 -2.99 10.34
C ILE A 232 -7.04 -2.40 11.41
N VAL A 233 -6.45 -2.08 12.56
CA VAL A 233 -7.09 -1.30 13.63
C VAL A 233 -6.43 0.07 13.70
N GLN A 234 -7.21 1.10 13.90
CA GLN A 234 -6.75 2.46 14.11
C GLN A 234 -7.01 2.87 15.56
N LEU A 235 -5.94 3.21 16.25
CA LEU A 235 -5.98 3.77 17.59
C LEU A 235 -5.72 5.27 17.56
N ARG A 236 -6.07 5.93 18.67
CA ARG A 236 -5.71 7.30 18.95
C ARG A 236 -5.06 7.39 20.33
N LEU A 237 -3.89 8.00 20.36
CA LEU A 237 -3.20 8.39 21.59
C LEU A 237 -2.62 9.79 21.36
N PRO A 238 -2.99 10.81 22.16
CA PRO A 238 -2.57 12.21 21.93
C PRO A 238 -1.05 12.39 21.87
N ALA A 239 -0.32 11.60 22.65
CA ALA A 239 1.15 11.59 22.66
C ALA A 239 1.66 10.15 22.56
N PRO A 240 1.77 9.58 21.34
CA PRO A 240 2.32 8.25 21.16
C PRO A 240 3.75 8.17 21.73
N PRO A 241 4.11 7.08 22.45
CA PRO A 241 5.42 6.95 23.08
C PRO A 241 6.54 6.60 22.09
N PHE A 242 6.28 6.72 20.79
CA PHE A 242 7.21 6.45 19.69
C PHE A 242 6.85 7.28 18.46
N ARG A 243 7.83 7.48 17.56
CA ARG A 243 7.65 8.25 16.32
C ARG A 243 8.04 7.47 15.07
N CYS A 244 8.68 6.32 15.23
CA CYS A 244 9.08 5.42 14.15
C CYS A 244 8.04 4.30 13.98
N VAL A 245 8.06 3.64 12.83
CA VAL A 245 7.34 2.39 12.62
C VAL A 245 7.95 1.30 13.53
N ILE A 246 7.12 0.44 14.09
CA ILE A 246 7.57 -0.72 14.86
C ILE A 246 7.10 -1.97 14.11
N GLU A 247 8.02 -2.88 13.84
CA GLU A 247 7.74 -4.16 13.17
C GLU A 247 8.11 -5.32 14.08
N HIS A 248 7.29 -6.36 14.10
CA HIS A 248 7.57 -7.63 14.76
C HIS A 248 6.94 -8.77 13.96
N GLY A 249 7.78 -9.59 13.35
CA GLY A 249 7.35 -10.59 12.37
C GLY A 249 6.58 -9.93 11.23
N ARG A 250 5.38 -10.44 10.94
CA ARG A 250 4.51 -9.92 9.87
C ARG A 250 3.59 -8.76 10.30
N ARG A 251 3.67 -8.33 11.56
CA ARG A 251 2.82 -7.27 12.12
C ARG A 251 3.58 -5.99 12.34
N TYR A 252 2.85 -4.88 12.37
CA TYR A 252 3.44 -3.55 12.49
C TYR A 252 2.55 -2.58 13.27
N ILE A 253 3.19 -1.54 13.81
CA ILE A 253 2.57 -0.38 14.43
C ILE A 253 3.10 0.87 13.71
N VAL A 254 2.21 1.67 13.13
CA VAL A 254 2.58 2.86 12.35
C VAL A 254 2.00 4.11 13.00
N PRO A 255 2.82 4.93 13.70
CA PRO A 255 2.37 6.18 14.27
C PRO A 255 2.17 7.25 13.20
N ARG A 256 1.19 8.12 13.40
CA ARG A 256 0.96 9.31 12.60
C ARG A 256 1.23 10.57 13.42
N ARG A 257 1.60 11.66 12.76
CA ARG A 257 1.90 12.93 13.42
C ARG A 257 0.71 13.57 14.14
N ASP A 258 -0.51 13.15 13.79
CA ASP A 258 -1.77 13.63 14.38
C ASP A 258 -2.28 12.76 15.56
N GLY A 259 -1.44 11.89 16.10
CA GLY A 259 -1.76 11.01 17.22
C GLY A 259 -2.54 9.76 16.86
N LEU A 260 -2.84 9.54 15.57
CA LEU A 260 -3.38 8.26 15.10
C LEU A 260 -2.28 7.22 15.02
N ILE A 261 -2.64 5.97 15.28
CA ILE A 261 -1.72 4.82 15.21
C ILE A 261 -2.43 3.71 14.45
N LEU A 262 -1.78 3.15 13.45
CA LEU A 262 -2.30 1.98 12.72
C LEU A 262 -1.63 0.73 13.25
N ILE A 263 -2.45 -0.26 13.56
CA ILE A 263 -2.01 -1.60 13.96
C ILE A 263 -2.38 -2.56 12.85
N GLY A 264 -1.43 -3.24 12.29
CA GLY A 264 -1.65 -4.17 11.17
C GLY A 264 -0.62 -5.28 11.13
N SER A 265 -0.82 -6.27 10.31
CA SER A 265 -2.11 -6.59 9.75
C SER A 265 -2.34 -8.10 9.86
N THR A 266 -3.57 -8.52 9.77
CA THR A 266 -3.86 -9.94 9.55
C THR A 266 -3.51 -10.35 8.12
N GLU A 267 -3.41 -11.66 7.90
CA GLU A 267 -3.24 -12.27 6.59
C GLU A 267 -4.12 -13.51 6.52
N GLU A 268 -5.20 -13.42 5.73
CA GLU A 268 -6.27 -14.38 5.78
C GLU A 268 -6.76 -14.79 4.39
N ASP A 269 -6.94 -16.07 4.18
CA ASP A 269 -7.63 -16.62 3.01
C ASP A 269 -9.14 -16.60 3.26
N ALA A 270 -9.78 -15.47 3.00
CA ALA A 270 -11.20 -15.23 3.24
C ALA A 270 -11.98 -14.95 1.93
N GLY A 271 -11.40 -15.28 0.78
CA GLY A 271 -11.95 -14.93 -0.52
C GLY A 271 -12.19 -13.43 -0.62
N PHE A 272 -13.32 -13.03 -1.19
CA PHE A 272 -13.68 -11.61 -1.33
C PHE A 272 -14.41 -11.00 -0.13
N ALA A 273 -14.47 -11.71 1.02
CA ALA A 273 -15.05 -11.18 2.25
C ALA A 273 -14.17 -10.07 2.84
N LYS A 274 -14.72 -8.86 2.96
CA LYS A 274 -13.97 -7.63 3.26
C LYS A 274 -14.29 -7.04 4.64
N GLN A 275 -15.16 -7.69 5.41
CA GLN A 275 -15.50 -7.27 6.77
C GLN A 275 -14.36 -7.60 7.75
N THR A 276 -14.21 -6.76 8.78
CA THR A 276 -13.40 -7.08 9.95
C THR A 276 -14.11 -8.11 10.82
N THR A 277 -13.33 -8.90 11.56
CA THR A 277 -13.83 -9.90 12.50
C THR A 277 -13.42 -9.56 13.92
N THR A 278 -14.20 -10.00 14.89
CA THR A 278 -13.88 -9.82 16.32
C THR A 278 -12.50 -10.39 16.65
N ASP A 279 -12.21 -11.59 16.17
CA ASP A 279 -10.94 -12.28 16.39
C ASP A 279 -9.75 -11.52 15.80
N GLY A 280 -9.88 -11.08 14.53
CA GLY A 280 -8.83 -10.30 13.87
C GLY A 280 -8.54 -8.97 14.57
N VAL A 281 -9.59 -8.25 14.98
CA VAL A 281 -9.44 -6.99 15.72
C VAL A 281 -8.83 -7.22 17.10
N ALA A 282 -9.32 -8.22 17.87
CA ALA A 282 -8.77 -8.56 19.18
C ALA A 282 -7.29 -8.96 19.09
N GLY A 283 -6.94 -9.82 18.14
CA GLY A 283 -5.55 -10.25 17.95
C GLY A 283 -4.59 -9.11 17.55
N LEU A 284 -5.07 -8.06 16.87
CA LEU A 284 -4.27 -6.86 16.59
C LEU A 284 -4.13 -5.95 17.82
N LEU A 285 -5.16 -5.83 18.64
CA LEU A 285 -5.09 -5.08 19.90
C LEU A 285 -4.17 -5.75 20.91
N ASP A 286 -4.26 -7.06 21.04
CA ASP A 286 -3.38 -7.87 21.91
C ASP A 286 -1.92 -7.74 21.45
N PHE A 287 -1.66 -7.82 20.15
CA PHE A 287 -0.35 -7.60 19.58
C PHE A 287 0.20 -6.22 19.96
N ALA A 288 -0.57 -5.16 19.77
CA ALA A 288 -0.13 -3.80 20.05
C ALA A 288 0.20 -3.60 21.53
N SER A 289 -0.69 -4.04 22.43
CA SER A 289 -0.51 -3.90 23.88
C SER A 289 0.58 -4.81 24.43
N SER A 290 0.84 -5.93 23.77
CA SER A 290 1.96 -6.83 24.14
C SER A 290 3.33 -6.27 23.77
N LEU A 291 3.42 -5.42 22.73
CA LEU A 291 4.66 -4.71 22.40
C LEU A 291 4.83 -3.45 23.25
N VAL A 292 3.79 -2.64 23.31
CA VAL A 292 3.79 -1.34 23.97
C VAL A 292 2.57 -1.28 24.91
N PRO A 293 2.70 -1.69 26.18
CA PRO A 293 1.56 -1.84 27.12
C PRO A 293 0.67 -0.60 27.24
N SER A 294 1.23 0.59 27.08
CA SER A 294 0.44 1.84 27.14
C SER A 294 -0.59 1.96 26.00
N LEU A 295 -0.47 1.21 24.92
CA LEU A 295 -1.48 1.18 23.85
C LEU A 295 -2.79 0.51 24.28
N ALA A 296 -2.80 -0.27 25.36
CA ALA A 296 -4.04 -0.77 25.96
C ALA A 296 -4.99 0.34 26.44
N LEU A 297 -4.47 1.55 26.67
CA LEU A 297 -5.25 2.72 27.11
C LEU A 297 -5.67 3.62 25.93
N ALA A 298 -5.27 3.28 24.70
CA ALA A 298 -5.60 4.09 23.52
C ALA A 298 -7.06 3.91 23.11
N GLU A 299 -7.66 4.98 22.58
CA GLU A 299 -9.01 4.94 22.01
C GLU A 299 -8.99 4.12 20.69
N VAL A 300 -9.90 3.17 20.54
CA VAL A 300 -10.15 2.49 19.26
C VAL A 300 -11.03 3.39 18.40
N VAL A 301 -10.45 3.95 17.33
CA VAL A 301 -11.13 4.92 16.46
C VAL A 301 -11.85 4.22 15.31
N ASN A 302 -11.22 3.20 14.70
CA ASN A 302 -11.77 2.53 13.54
C ASN A 302 -11.09 1.16 13.31
N SER A 303 -11.74 0.33 12.51
CA SER A 303 -11.13 -0.87 11.93
C SER A 303 -11.62 -1.08 10.50
N TRP A 304 -10.78 -1.63 9.65
CA TRP A 304 -11.13 -1.95 8.26
C TRP A 304 -10.32 -3.13 7.75
N ALA A 305 -10.73 -3.64 6.59
CA ALA A 305 -9.97 -4.64 5.87
C ALA A 305 -9.77 -4.25 4.40
N GLY A 306 -8.68 -4.71 3.83
CA GLY A 306 -8.38 -4.64 2.40
C GLY A 306 -8.07 -6.03 1.84
N LEU A 307 -8.25 -6.18 0.53
CA LEU A 307 -7.92 -7.42 -0.19
C LEU A 307 -6.65 -7.21 -1.01
N ARG A 308 -5.54 -7.76 -0.53
CA ARG A 308 -4.29 -7.75 -1.29
C ARG A 308 -4.42 -8.67 -2.50
N PRO A 309 -3.85 -8.31 -3.66
CA PRO A 309 -3.65 -9.24 -4.76
C PRO A 309 -2.47 -10.17 -4.40
N GLY A 310 -2.77 -11.31 -3.79
CA GLY A 310 -1.76 -12.31 -3.47
C GLY A 310 -1.43 -13.15 -4.69
N SER A 311 -0.13 -13.41 -4.93
CA SER A 311 0.39 -14.30 -5.97
C SER A 311 1.19 -15.45 -5.36
N PRO A 312 1.41 -16.57 -6.07
CA PRO A 312 2.13 -17.73 -5.52
C PRO A 312 3.61 -17.48 -5.25
N ASP A 313 4.16 -16.46 -5.84
CA ASP A 313 5.57 -16.05 -5.74
C ASP A 313 5.82 -14.92 -4.71
N GLU A 314 4.78 -14.57 -3.95
CA GLU A 314 4.70 -13.53 -2.89
C GLU A 314 5.07 -12.10 -3.27
#